data_926b6ad32f724d7306bca7504f69d577
#
_entry.id   926b6ad32f724d7306bca7504f69d577
#
_cell.length_a   1.000
_cell.length_b   1.000
_cell.length_c   1.000
_cell.angle_alpha   90.00
_cell.angle_beta   90.00
_cell.angle_gamma   90.00
#
_symmetry.space_group_name_H-M   'P 1'
#
loop_
_entity.id
_entity.type
_entity.pdbx_description
1 polymer ?
#
loop_
_entity_poly.entity_id
_entity_poly.type
_entity_poly.pdbx_seq_one_letter_code
_entity_poly.pdbx_strand_id
1 'polypeptide(L)'
;MEQQTSVRVALRLRPLVKKETDLNDTHTLEPHNPPDAPPQVLVNTDKRTYAYDYVFGPQDTNAKLYESAVAPLVRHCFNGYNATVFAYGQTGAGKTYTMGSGAASTEPGATEPGIIPRAVDHLFELLESLDADSEQYALHVSYLEIHNEEVRDLLHPAASSAKTNITIREDAAGDIFVHGVREVAVGSREALLACLEAGCDARTTASTLMNEYSSRSHSLCTIRVQRNSPETASTVFSKLRLVDHAGSARAKTTGTAGQSPTDTATHHQARH
;
A
#
# COMPACT_ATOMS: atom_id res chain seq x y z
N MET A 1 -8.41 -28.34 -1.71
CA MET A 1 -8.98 -27.61 -0.55
C MET A 1 -8.42 -26.20 -0.62
N GLU A 2 -9.24 -25.24 -1.04
CA GLU A 2 -8.88 -23.83 -0.95
C GLU A 2 -8.71 -23.48 0.52
N GLN A 3 -7.50 -23.16 0.94
CA GLN A 3 -7.27 -22.56 2.25
C GLN A 3 -7.86 -21.15 2.20
N GLN A 4 -9.03 -20.98 2.79
CA GLN A 4 -9.65 -19.69 2.99
C GLN A 4 -8.76 -18.90 3.96
N THR A 5 -7.87 -18.07 3.43
CA THR A 5 -7.05 -17.16 4.22
C THR A 5 -7.90 -16.00 4.67
N SER A 6 -8.11 -15.88 5.99
CA SER A 6 -8.81 -14.75 6.58
C SER A 6 -8.02 -13.45 6.38
N VAL A 7 -8.73 -12.35 6.14
CA VAL A 7 -8.14 -11.00 6.15
C VAL A 7 -7.58 -10.73 7.55
N ARG A 8 -6.32 -10.33 7.64
CA ARG A 8 -5.70 -9.87 8.90
C ARG A 8 -5.76 -8.36 8.99
N VAL A 9 -6.09 -7.87 10.15
CA VAL A 9 -6.23 -6.44 10.42
C VAL A 9 -5.16 -5.98 11.41
N ALA A 10 -4.31 -5.07 10.96
CA ALA A 10 -3.32 -4.40 11.79
C ALA A 10 -3.80 -2.96 12.09
N LEU A 11 -4.11 -2.68 13.35
CA LEU A 11 -4.41 -1.33 13.79
C LEU A 11 -3.11 -0.62 14.17
N ARG A 12 -2.89 0.59 13.63
CA ARG A 12 -1.76 1.45 13.98
C ARG A 12 -2.23 2.78 14.53
N LEU A 13 -1.81 3.12 15.71
CA LEU A 13 -2.01 4.43 16.33
C LEU A 13 -0.80 5.32 16.02
N ARG A 14 -1.01 6.44 15.31
CA ARG A 14 0.06 7.40 15.07
C ARG A 14 0.34 8.28 16.30
N PRO A 15 1.53 8.84 16.46
CA PRO A 15 1.78 9.89 17.44
C PRO A 15 0.87 11.11 17.18
N LEU A 16 0.64 11.90 18.22
CA LEU A 16 0.03 13.22 18.07
C LEU A 16 0.96 14.12 17.26
N VAL A 17 0.40 14.85 16.30
CA VAL A 17 1.15 15.86 15.56
C VAL A 17 1.26 17.15 16.37
N LYS A 18 2.24 18.02 16.02
CA LYS A 18 2.49 19.26 16.75
C LYS A 18 1.24 20.10 16.97
N LYS A 19 0.36 20.21 15.97
CA LYS A 19 -0.91 20.95 16.07
C LYS A 19 -1.82 20.39 17.16
N GLU A 20 -1.87 19.08 17.31
CA GLU A 20 -2.70 18.40 18.32
C GLU A 20 -2.09 18.58 19.72
N THR A 21 -0.77 18.47 19.84
CA THR A 21 -0.08 18.71 21.12
C THR A 21 -0.19 20.18 21.55
N ASP A 22 -0.11 21.14 20.63
CA ASP A 22 -0.28 22.56 20.90
C ASP A 22 -1.71 22.89 21.38
N LEU A 23 -2.71 22.09 20.98
CA LEU A 23 -4.11 22.17 21.45
C LEU A 23 -4.37 21.38 22.75
N ASN A 24 -3.33 20.77 23.34
CA ASN A 24 -3.44 19.87 24.48
C ASN A 24 -4.38 18.67 24.24
N ASP A 25 -4.47 18.21 22.99
CA ASP A 25 -5.23 17.00 22.68
C ASP A 25 -4.58 15.78 23.33
N THR A 26 -5.40 14.81 23.69
CA THR A 26 -4.96 13.54 24.28
C THR A 26 -5.36 12.36 23.38
N HIS A 27 -4.63 11.26 23.50
CA HIS A 27 -5.01 10.04 22.80
C HIS A 27 -6.36 9.53 23.31
N THR A 28 -7.31 9.40 22.40
CA THR A 28 -8.62 8.77 22.69
C THR A 28 -8.54 7.25 22.63
N LEU A 29 -7.47 6.70 22.05
CA LEU A 29 -7.24 5.28 21.88
C LEU A 29 -5.90 4.90 22.52
N GLU A 30 -5.87 3.77 23.22
CA GLU A 30 -4.67 3.22 23.82
C GLU A 30 -4.46 1.77 23.39
N PRO A 31 -3.23 1.38 23.01
CA PRO A 31 -2.92 -0.01 22.71
C PRO A 31 -3.00 -0.83 24.01
N HIS A 32 -3.67 -1.95 23.95
CA HIS A 32 -3.81 -2.88 25.04
C HIS A 32 -3.49 -4.30 24.54
N ASN A 33 -2.32 -4.77 24.87
CA ASN A 33 -1.80 -6.05 24.40
C ASN A 33 -1.60 -7.01 25.61
N PRO A 34 -2.68 -7.59 26.14
CA PRO A 34 -2.57 -8.53 27.27
C PRO A 34 -1.88 -9.82 26.82
N PRO A 35 -1.10 -10.48 27.71
CA PRO A 35 -0.32 -11.67 27.34
C PRO A 35 -1.21 -12.87 26.94
N ASP A 36 -2.40 -12.96 27.51
CA ASP A 36 -3.29 -14.13 27.35
C ASP A 36 -4.52 -13.86 26.47
N ALA A 37 -4.54 -12.75 25.73
CA ALA A 37 -5.63 -12.40 24.84
C ALA A 37 -5.11 -11.77 23.53
N PRO A 38 -5.93 -11.74 22.44
CA PRO A 38 -5.56 -11.04 21.22
C PRO A 38 -5.21 -9.58 21.49
N PRO A 39 -4.34 -8.96 20.66
CA PRO A 39 -4.05 -7.54 20.73
C PRO A 39 -5.34 -6.70 20.62
N GLN A 40 -5.46 -5.68 21.46
CA GLN A 40 -6.67 -4.86 21.57
C GLN A 40 -6.32 -3.38 21.54
N VAL A 41 -7.32 -2.57 21.26
CA VAL A 41 -7.31 -1.12 21.50
C VAL A 41 -8.41 -0.77 22.51
N LEU A 42 -8.06 0.03 23.50
CA LEU A 42 -9.01 0.60 24.45
C LEU A 42 -9.45 1.99 23.95
N VAL A 43 -10.76 2.20 23.88
CA VAL A 43 -11.35 3.52 23.60
C VAL A 43 -11.58 4.22 24.94
N ASN A 44 -10.84 5.30 25.20
CA ASN A 44 -10.85 5.98 26.50
C ASN A 44 -12.19 6.63 26.85
N THR A 45 -12.98 7.02 25.84
CA THR A 45 -14.26 7.74 26.04
C THR A 45 -15.37 6.85 26.59
N ASP A 46 -15.48 5.62 26.12
CA ASP A 46 -16.55 4.69 26.48
C ASP A 46 -16.05 3.40 27.13
N LYS A 47 -14.73 3.29 27.35
CA LYS A 47 -14.05 2.15 27.97
C LYS A 47 -14.26 0.81 27.24
N ARG A 48 -14.60 0.85 25.94
CA ARG A 48 -14.73 -0.34 25.12
C ARG A 48 -13.38 -0.77 24.59
N THR A 49 -13.20 -2.08 24.43
CA THR A 49 -12.04 -2.68 23.81
C THR A 49 -12.44 -3.34 22.51
N TYR A 50 -11.54 -3.26 21.50
CA TYR A 50 -11.69 -3.91 20.21
C TYR A 50 -10.44 -4.74 19.91
N ALA A 51 -10.63 -6.02 19.57
CA ALA A 51 -9.55 -6.93 19.27
C ALA A 51 -9.21 -6.89 17.77
N TYR A 52 -7.90 -7.03 17.47
CA TYR A 52 -7.34 -7.08 16.12
C TYR A 52 -6.26 -8.17 16.06
N ASP A 53 -5.82 -8.53 14.86
CA ASP A 53 -4.68 -9.45 14.72
C ASP A 53 -3.37 -8.81 15.19
N TYR A 54 -3.22 -7.49 15.00
CA TYR A 54 -2.07 -6.70 15.45
C TYR A 54 -2.54 -5.33 15.93
N VAL A 55 -1.92 -4.82 17.00
CA VAL A 55 -2.10 -3.44 17.47
C VAL A 55 -0.74 -2.80 17.69
N PHE A 56 -0.47 -1.71 16.98
CA PHE A 56 0.75 -0.92 17.06
C PHE A 56 0.46 0.44 17.70
N GLY A 57 1.21 0.78 18.73
CA GLY A 57 1.10 2.05 19.43
C GLY A 57 1.89 3.18 18.75
N PRO A 58 1.81 4.40 19.30
CA PRO A 58 2.50 5.58 18.75
C PRO A 58 4.02 5.46 18.70
N GLN A 59 4.62 4.61 19.54
CA GLN A 59 6.08 4.39 19.62
C GLN A 59 6.55 3.22 18.74
N ASP A 60 5.62 2.49 18.13
CA ASP A 60 5.99 1.34 17.31
C ASP A 60 6.49 1.81 15.93
N THR A 61 7.62 1.26 15.53
CA THR A 61 8.32 1.61 14.29
C THR A 61 7.70 0.95 13.07
N ASN A 62 7.98 1.48 11.87
CA ASN A 62 7.64 0.83 10.60
C ASN A 62 8.32 -0.54 10.48
N ALA A 63 9.54 -0.69 11.01
CA ALA A 63 10.26 -1.96 11.03
C ALA A 63 9.48 -3.02 11.79
N LYS A 64 9.06 -2.73 13.03
CA LYS A 64 8.27 -3.67 13.85
C LYS A 64 6.96 -4.07 13.16
N LEU A 65 6.24 -3.10 12.59
CA LEU A 65 5.01 -3.37 11.85
C LEU A 65 5.30 -4.26 10.64
N TYR A 66 6.33 -3.94 9.87
CA TYR A 66 6.73 -4.70 8.69
C TYR A 66 7.05 -6.15 9.04
N GLU A 67 7.94 -6.38 9.99
CA GLU A 67 8.37 -7.72 10.39
C GLU A 67 7.20 -8.59 10.90
N SER A 68 6.30 -7.99 11.69
CA SER A 68 5.20 -8.74 12.30
C SER A 68 4.07 -9.04 11.32
N ALA A 69 3.67 -8.07 10.50
CA ALA A 69 2.43 -8.15 9.72
C ALA A 69 2.65 -8.33 8.21
N VAL A 70 3.78 -7.84 7.65
CA VAL A 70 3.98 -7.77 6.19
C VAL A 70 5.03 -8.77 5.71
N ALA A 71 6.14 -8.95 6.40
CA ALA A 71 7.23 -9.83 5.98
C ALA A 71 6.77 -11.27 5.69
N PRO A 72 5.85 -11.89 6.47
CA PRO A 72 5.29 -13.19 6.12
C PRO A 72 4.56 -13.21 4.78
N LEU A 73 3.84 -12.12 4.42
CA LEU A 73 3.13 -12.01 3.15
C LEU A 73 4.09 -11.90 1.96
N VAL A 74 5.22 -11.18 2.14
CA VAL A 74 6.27 -11.11 1.11
C VAL A 74 6.87 -12.49 0.85
N ARG A 75 7.19 -13.24 1.90
CA ARG A 75 7.67 -14.63 1.77
C ARG A 75 6.64 -15.53 1.08
N HIS A 76 5.35 -15.43 1.42
CA HIS A 76 4.29 -16.18 0.75
C HIS A 76 4.18 -15.77 -0.74
N CYS A 77 4.31 -14.47 -1.06
CA CYS A 77 4.31 -14.02 -2.43
C CYS A 77 5.50 -14.60 -3.21
N PHE A 78 6.68 -14.59 -2.62
CA PHE A 78 7.87 -15.20 -3.20
C PHE A 78 7.68 -16.70 -3.49
N ASN A 79 6.89 -17.40 -2.66
CA ASN A 79 6.54 -18.80 -2.83
C ASN A 79 5.35 -19.05 -3.78
N GLY A 80 4.87 -18.03 -4.50
CA GLY A 80 3.86 -18.18 -5.55
C GLY A 80 2.43 -17.81 -5.13
N TYR A 81 2.19 -17.27 -3.94
CA TYR A 81 0.86 -16.86 -3.48
C TYR A 81 0.65 -15.36 -3.69
N ASN A 82 -0.54 -14.98 -4.13
CA ASN A 82 -0.90 -13.57 -4.19
C ASN A 82 -1.05 -12.97 -2.78
N ALA A 83 -0.53 -11.76 -2.60
CA ALA A 83 -0.64 -11.02 -1.35
C ALA A 83 -1.05 -9.57 -1.60
N THR A 84 -1.87 -9.01 -0.71
CA THR A 84 -2.28 -7.61 -0.78
C THR A 84 -2.18 -6.97 0.60
N VAL A 85 -1.57 -5.78 0.65
CA VAL A 85 -1.49 -4.95 1.85
C VAL A 85 -2.20 -3.63 1.58
N PHE A 86 -3.15 -3.28 2.45
CA PHE A 86 -3.92 -2.04 2.39
C PHE A 86 -3.56 -1.12 3.54
N ALA A 87 -3.24 0.14 3.26
CA ALA A 87 -3.27 1.20 4.26
C ALA A 87 -4.61 1.94 4.18
N TYR A 88 -5.46 1.81 5.19
CA TYR A 88 -6.78 2.41 5.28
C TYR A 88 -6.90 3.34 6.48
N GLY A 89 -7.65 4.43 6.34
CA GLY A 89 -7.92 5.38 7.41
C GLY A 89 -8.23 6.78 6.88
N GLN A 90 -8.64 7.68 7.78
CA GLN A 90 -8.92 9.07 7.42
C GLN A 90 -7.67 9.81 6.90
N THR A 91 -7.86 10.98 6.27
CA THR A 91 -6.77 11.89 5.92
C THR A 91 -5.97 12.26 7.18
N GLY A 92 -4.64 12.22 7.09
CA GLY A 92 -3.77 12.49 8.23
C GLY A 92 -3.57 11.31 9.20
N ALA A 93 -4.16 10.12 8.96
CA ALA A 93 -3.97 8.94 9.80
C ALA A 93 -2.57 8.28 9.66
N GLY A 94 -1.73 8.72 8.73
CA GLY A 94 -0.39 8.19 8.53
C GLY A 94 -0.31 7.02 7.53
N LYS A 95 -1.28 6.87 6.62
CA LYS A 95 -1.27 5.82 5.58
C LYS A 95 -0.02 5.87 4.71
N THR A 96 0.22 7.03 4.07
CA THR A 96 1.37 7.28 3.20
C THR A 96 2.70 7.13 3.92
N TYR A 97 2.79 7.57 5.19
CA TYR A 97 3.95 7.34 6.04
C TYR A 97 4.20 5.83 6.27
N THR A 98 3.15 5.09 6.58
CA THR A 98 3.23 3.63 6.83
C THR A 98 3.60 2.87 5.56
N MET A 99 3.01 3.22 4.43
CA MET A 99 3.34 2.60 3.14
C MET A 99 4.71 3.01 2.61
N GLY A 100 5.18 4.22 2.93
CA GLY A 100 6.41 4.77 2.35
C GLY A 100 6.24 5.16 0.88
N SER A 101 5.03 5.57 0.48
CA SER A 101 4.67 5.95 -0.89
C SER A 101 4.75 7.47 -1.14
N GLY A 102 5.30 8.25 -0.19
CA GLY A 102 5.48 9.68 -0.33
C GLY A 102 6.92 10.08 -0.70
N ALA A 103 7.10 11.24 -1.32
CA ALA A 103 8.41 11.81 -1.69
C ALA A 103 9.37 11.95 -0.50
N ALA A 104 8.84 12.16 0.71
CA ALA A 104 9.63 12.25 1.94
C ALA A 104 10.32 10.94 2.36
N SER A 105 9.96 9.81 1.76
CA SER A 105 10.58 8.50 2.05
C SER A 105 11.91 8.30 1.33
N THR A 106 12.26 9.16 0.38
CA THR A 106 13.47 9.06 -0.44
C THR A 106 14.56 10.07 -0.06
N GLU A 107 14.27 11.05 0.81
CA GLU A 107 15.27 12.06 1.21
C GLU A 107 16.31 11.52 2.21
N PRO A 108 17.61 11.80 2.02
CA PRO A 108 18.66 11.45 2.97
C PRO A 108 18.43 12.16 4.33
N GLY A 109 18.14 11.39 5.37
CA GLY A 109 17.83 11.92 6.71
C GLY A 109 16.34 12.00 7.03
N ALA A 110 15.47 11.69 6.08
CA ALA A 110 14.03 11.52 6.32
C ALA A 110 13.75 10.17 6.95
N THR A 111 12.80 10.18 7.84
CA THR A 111 11.98 9.15 8.46
C THR A 111 12.21 7.70 8.01
N GLU A 112 12.13 6.82 8.96
CA GLU A 112 12.18 5.37 8.83
C GLU A 112 11.44 4.82 7.58
N PRO A 113 12.06 3.94 6.76
CA PRO A 113 11.43 3.40 5.55
C PRO A 113 10.07 2.76 5.84
N GLY A 114 9.10 2.96 4.94
CA GLY A 114 7.78 2.34 5.04
C GLY A 114 7.73 0.90 4.51
N ILE A 115 6.51 0.39 4.33
CA ILE A 115 6.26 -0.98 3.89
C ILE A 115 6.84 -1.24 2.49
N ILE A 116 6.64 -0.31 1.54
CA ILE A 116 7.04 -0.52 0.13
C ILE A 116 8.55 -0.71 0.00
N PRO A 117 9.41 0.22 0.45
CA PRO A 117 10.86 0.03 0.34
C PRO A 117 11.36 -1.20 1.09
N ARG A 118 10.79 -1.52 2.27
CA ARG A 118 11.17 -2.74 3.01
C ARG A 118 10.76 -4.02 2.27
N ALA A 119 9.63 -4.02 1.57
CA ALA A 119 9.22 -5.16 0.76
C ALA A 119 10.15 -5.37 -0.43
N VAL A 120 10.66 -4.28 -1.03
CA VAL A 120 11.69 -4.35 -2.07
C VAL A 120 12.97 -4.97 -1.52
N ASP A 121 13.49 -4.45 -0.42
CA ASP A 121 14.71 -4.97 0.22
C ASP A 121 14.57 -6.46 0.51
N HIS A 122 13.49 -6.87 1.15
CA HIS A 122 13.22 -8.27 1.50
C HIS A 122 13.09 -9.19 0.28
N LEU A 123 12.45 -8.72 -0.83
CA LEU A 123 12.38 -9.52 -2.05
C LEU A 123 13.77 -9.76 -2.65
N PHE A 124 14.65 -8.77 -2.67
CA PHE A 124 16.02 -8.94 -3.17
C PHE A 124 16.88 -9.76 -2.23
N GLU A 125 16.74 -9.66 -0.92
CA GLU A 125 17.38 -10.57 0.05
C GLU A 125 16.97 -12.02 -0.18
N LEU A 126 15.69 -12.28 -0.45
CA LEU A 126 15.21 -13.62 -0.79
C LEU A 126 15.81 -14.13 -2.11
N LEU A 127 15.90 -13.26 -3.13
CA LEU A 127 16.54 -13.62 -4.42
C LEU A 127 18.02 -13.94 -4.25
N GLU A 128 18.75 -13.16 -3.47
CA GLU A 128 20.18 -13.37 -3.20
C GLU A 128 20.44 -14.66 -2.39
N SER A 129 19.47 -15.12 -1.63
CA SER A 129 19.55 -16.35 -0.84
C SER A 129 19.39 -17.64 -1.65
N LEU A 130 19.02 -17.54 -2.94
CA LEU A 130 18.79 -18.69 -3.80
C LEU A 130 20.10 -19.21 -4.42
N ASP A 131 20.19 -20.51 -4.61
CA ASP A 131 21.22 -21.11 -5.41
C ASP A 131 21.00 -20.79 -6.91
N ALA A 132 22.02 -20.24 -7.56
CA ALA A 132 21.94 -19.76 -8.94
C ALA A 132 21.48 -20.81 -9.97
N ASP A 133 21.61 -22.10 -9.66
CA ASP A 133 21.28 -23.20 -10.57
C ASP A 133 19.86 -23.79 -10.35
N SER A 134 19.16 -23.40 -9.26
CA SER A 134 17.93 -24.09 -8.88
C SER A 134 16.65 -23.49 -9.47
N GLU A 135 16.52 -22.17 -9.53
CA GLU A 135 15.32 -21.49 -9.99
C GLU A 135 15.63 -20.12 -10.62
N GLN A 136 14.88 -19.76 -11.65
CA GLN A 136 15.00 -18.45 -12.30
C GLN A 136 13.82 -17.58 -11.91
N TYR A 137 14.11 -16.35 -11.50
CA TYR A 137 13.11 -15.37 -11.12
C TYR A 137 13.14 -14.17 -12.07
N ALA A 138 11.97 -13.60 -12.33
CA ALA A 138 11.81 -12.32 -12.99
C ALA A 138 10.82 -11.45 -12.22
N LEU A 139 11.22 -10.21 -11.95
CA LEU A 139 10.38 -9.23 -11.29
C LEU A 139 9.87 -8.20 -12.31
N HIS A 140 8.60 -7.85 -12.18
CA HIS A 140 7.98 -6.76 -12.94
C HIS A 140 7.24 -5.86 -11.96
N VAL A 141 7.31 -4.55 -12.20
CA VAL A 141 6.61 -3.57 -11.40
C VAL A 141 5.63 -2.77 -12.26
N SER A 142 4.45 -2.50 -11.73
CA SER A 142 3.52 -1.51 -12.23
C SER A 142 3.08 -0.60 -11.09
N TYR A 143 2.81 0.66 -11.40
CA TYR A 143 2.41 1.63 -10.40
C TYR A 143 1.28 2.49 -10.95
N LEU A 144 0.11 2.38 -10.32
CA LEU A 144 -1.11 3.02 -10.75
C LEU A 144 -1.60 4.02 -9.72
N GLU A 145 -2.25 5.06 -10.21
CA GLU A 145 -3.07 5.95 -9.42
C GLU A 145 -4.53 5.85 -9.87
N ILE A 146 -5.46 5.84 -8.92
CA ILE A 146 -6.88 5.91 -9.17
C ILE A 146 -7.41 7.19 -8.51
N HIS A 147 -7.92 8.10 -9.32
CA HIS A 147 -8.48 9.36 -8.86
C HIS A 147 -9.74 9.69 -9.67
N ASN A 148 -10.85 9.92 -8.98
CA ASN A 148 -12.12 10.29 -9.60
C ASN A 148 -12.52 9.36 -10.77
N GLU A 149 -12.48 8.04 -10.53
CA GLU A 149 -12.75 6.96 -11.50
C GLU A 149 -11.77 6.87 -12.69
N GLU A 150 -10.80 7.77 -12.78
CA GLU A 150 -9.73 7.70 -13.77
C GLU A 150 -8.55 6.89 -13.21
N VAL A 151 -8.05 5.98 -14.04
CA VAL A 151 -6.85 5.19 -13.75
C VAL A 151 -5.68 5.77 -14.53
N ARG A 152 -4.59 6.09 -13.84
CA ARG A 152 -3.34 6.60 -14.44
C ARG A 152 -2.19 5.65 -14.18
N ASP A 153 -1.37 5.46 -15.18
CA ASP A 153 -0.10 4.74 -15.06
C ASP A 153 1.00 5.73 -14.66
N LEU A 154 1.53 5.58 -13.45
CA LEU A 154 2.58 6.45 -12.91
C LEU A 154 3.97 6.13 -13.48
N LEU A 155 4.15 4.97 -14.12
CA LEU A 155 5.41 4.58 -14.79
C LEU A 155 5.42 4.87 -16.29
N HIS A 156 4.34 5.45 -16.80
CA HIS A 156 4.27 5.83 -18.19
C HIS A 156 5.07 7.12 -18.44
N PRO A 157 5.94 7.19 -19.46
CA PRO A 157 6.68 8.41 -19.78
C PRO A 157 5.72 9.59 -20.05
N ALA A 158 5.94 10.72 -19.39
CA ALA A 158 5.12 11.93 -19.53
C ALA A 158 5.03 12.48 -20.97
N ALA A 159 5.95 12.05 -21.86
CA ALA A 159 5.98 12.46 -23.27
C ALA A 159 4.91 11.80 -24.14
N SER A 160 4.25 10.74 -23.69
CA SER A 160 3.12 10.19 -24.43
C SER A 160 1.84 10.91 -24.02
N SER A 161 1.51 11.99 -24.71
CA SER A 161 0.19 12.65 -24.67
C SER A 161 -0.97 11.76 -25.19
N ALA A 162 -0.67 10.53 -25.59
CA ALA A 162 -1.66 9.52 -25.89
C ALA A 162 -2.34 9.13 -24.57
N LYS A 163 -3.64 9.42 -24.43
CA LYS A 163 -4.48 8.85 -23.39
C LYS A 163 -4.27 7.34 -23.41
N THR A 164 -3.49 6.83 -22.47
CA THR A 164 -3.36 5.38 -22.28
C THR A 164 -4.76 4.87 -21.96
N ASN A 165 -5.27 4.02 -22.85
CA ASN A 165 -6.62 3.50 -22.70
C ASN A 165 -6.56 2.35 -21.66
N ILE A 166 -6.32 2.73 -20.38
CA ILE A 166 -6.28 1.78 -19.28
C ILE A 166 -7.72 1.39 -18.98
N THR A 167 -7.99 0.10 -19.04
CA THR A 167 -9.31 -0.46 -18.77
C THR A 167 -9.21 -1.65 -17.83
N ILE A 168 -10.13 -1.72 -16.89
CA ILE A 168 -10.29 -2.90 -16.03
C ILE A 168 -11.08 -3.93 -16.83
N ARG A 169 -10.57 -5.14 -16.93
CA ARG A 169 -11.18 -6.26 -17.68
C ARG A 169 -11.22 -7.50 -16.83
N GLU A 170 -12.14 -8.37 -17.17
CA GLU A 170 -12.27 -9.72 -16.63
C GLU A 170 -11.90 -10.71 -17.75
N ASP A 171 -11.12 -11.72 -17.45
CA ASP A 171 -10.78 -12.79 -18.38
C ASP A 171 -11.83 -13.91 -18.36
N ALA A 172 -11.62 -14.91 -19.20
CA ALA A 172 -12.55 -16.05 -19.30
C ALA A 172 -12.60 -16.93 -18.02
N ALA A 173 -11.62 -16.81 -17.13
CA ALA A 173 -11.57 -17.51 -15.85
C ALA A 173 -12.22 -16.70 -14.70
N GLY A 174 -12.64 -15.46 -14.97
CA GLY A 174 -13.19 -14.54 -13.95
C GLY A 174 -12.13 -13.71 -13.24
N ASP A 175 -10.88 -13.76 -13.68
CA ASP A 175 -9.80 -12.98 -13.10
C ASP A 175 -9.82 -11.55 -13.62
N ILE A 176 -9.77 -10.58 -12.67
CA ILE A 176 -9.74 -9.15 -13.01
C ILE A 176 -8.30 -8.70 -13.25
N PHE A 177 -8.07 -8.05 -14.38
CA PHE A 177 -6.79 -7.46 -14.74
C PHE A 177 -6.93 -6.05 -15.33
N VAL A 178 -5.85 -5.28 -15.25
CA VAL A 178 -5.79 -3.92 -15.79
C VAL A 178 -5.09 -4.00 -17.15
N HIS A 179 -5.85 -3.75 -18.20
CA HIS A 179 -5.34 -3.71 -19.57
C HIS A 179 -4.75 -2.34 -19.88
N GLY A 180 -3.62 -2.30 -20.59
CA GLY A 180 -2.96 -1.06 -21.02
C GLY A 180 -2.00 -0.46 -19.98
N VAL A 181 -1.84 -1.10 -18.82
CA VAL A 181 -0.83 -0.71 -17.82
C VAL A 181 0.57 -1.15 -18.26
N ARG A 182 1.56 -0.32 -18.00
CA ARG A 182 2.96 -0.65 -18.23
C ARG A 182 3.47 -1.52 -17.07
N GLU A 183 3.98 -2.70 -17.40
CA GLU A 183 4.78 -3.53 -16.50
C GLU A 183 6.25 -3.38 -16.87
N VAL A 184 7.07 -2.90 -15.96
CA VAL A 184 8.51 -2.68 -16.14
C VAL A 184 9.24 -3.88 -15.54
N ALA A 185 10.03 -4.57 -16.38
CA ALA A 185 10.94 -5.61 -15.90
C ALA A 185 12.08 -4.97 -15.11
N VAL A 186 12.38 -5.49 -13.93
CA VAL A 186 13.41 -4.99 -13.03
C VAL A 186 14.38 -6.10 -12.65
N GLY A 187 15.66 -5.87 -12.88
CA GLY A 187 16.72 -6.84 -12.61
C GLY A 187 17.54 -6.53 -11.38
N SER A 188 17.33 -5.38 -10.73
CA SER A 188 18.05 -5.02 -9.51
C SER A 188 17.15 -4.25 -8.54
N ARG A 189 17.58 -4.21 -7.28
CA ARG A 189 16.98 -3.44 -6.21
C ARG A 189 16.88 -1.94 -6.58
N GLU A 190 17.99 -1.39 -7.10
CA GLU A 190 18.09 0.01 -7.49
C GLU A 190 17.11 0.34 -8.62
N ALA A 191 16.98 -0.55 -9.61
CA ALA A 191 16.04 -0.36 -10.72
C ALA A 191 14.59 -0.34 -10.23
N LEU A 192 14.23 -1.21 -9.26
CA LEU A 192 12.89 -1.22 -8.68
C LEU A 192 12.64 0.05 -7.86
N LEU A 193 13.59 0.47 -7.02
CA LEU A 193 13.48 1.71 -6.25
C LEU A 193 13.36 2.93 -7.15
N ALA A 194 14.13 3.00 -8.25
CA ALA A 194 14.01 4.09 -9.23
C ALA A 194 12.61 4.15 -9.90
N CYS A 195 12.00 3.00 -10.18
CA CYS A 195 10.61 2.95 -10.66
C CYS A 195 9.63 3.50 -9.63
N LEU A 196 9.81 3.17 -8.35
CA LEU A 196 8.96 3.66 -7.26
C LEU A 196 9.11 5.17 -7.07
N GLU A 197 10.34 5.69 -7.10
CA GLU A 197 10.64 7.12 -7.02
C GLU A 197 9.98 7.88 -8.18
N ALA A 198 10.19 7.43 -9.42
CA ALA A 198 9.56 8.02 -10.58
C ALA A 198 8.02 8.05 -10.49
N GLY A 199 7.40 6.99 -9.95
CA GLY A 199 5.97 6.93 -9.72
C GLY A 199 5.49 7.91 -8.62
N CYS A 200 6.26 8.04 -7.54
CA CYS A 200 5.99 9.02 -6.47
C CYS A 200 6.08 10.45 -7.00
N ASP A 201 7.09 10.77 -7.83
CA ASP A 201 7.28 12.08 -8.43
C ASP A 201 6.13 12.42 -9.40
N ALA A 202 5.71 11.45 -10.22
CA ALA A 202 4.58 11.60 -11.13
C ALA A 202 3.28 11.91 -10.36
N ARG A 203 3.06 11.23 -9.22
CA ARG A 203 1.93 11.46 -8.32
C ARG A 203 2.00 12.86 -7.69
N THR A 204 3.18 13.28 -7.22
CA THR A 204 3.39 14.57 -6.55
C THR A 204 3.22 15.73 -7.52
N THR A 205 3.72 15.63 -8.74
CA THR A 205 3.57 16.64 -9.78
C THR A 205 2.09 16.88 -10.11
N ALA A 206 1.28 15.83 -10.14
CA ALA A 206 -0.17 15.96 -10.31
C ALA A 206 -0.84 16.66 -9.10
N SER A 207 -0.30 16.50 -7.89
CA SER A 207 -0.84 17.08 -6.67
C SER A 207 -0.58 18.57 -6.50
N THR A 208 0.53 19.11 -7.02
CA THR A 208 0.88 20.55 -6.94
C THR A 208 -0.08 21.44 -7.74
N LEU A 209 -0.81 20.87 -8.69
CA LEU A 209 -1.82 21.57 -9.49
C LEU A 209 -3.19 21.63 -8.80
N MET A 210 -3.42 20.83 -7.75
CA MET A 210 -4.70 20.79 -7.02
C MET A 210 -4.44 20.49 -5.53
N ASN A 211 -4.70 21.43 -4.65
CA ASN A 211 -4.61 21.28 -3.20
C ASN A 211 -5.31 20.00 -2.70
N GLU A 212 -4.61 19.18 -1.86
CA GLU A 212 -5.10 17.94 -1.25
C GLU A 212 -5.33 16.74 -2.19
N TYR A 213 -4.73 16.71 -3.37
CA TYR A 213 -4.91 15.63 -4.35
C TYR A 213 -4.56 14.24 -3.80
N SER A 214 -3.43 14.11 -3.08
CA SER A 214 -2.98 12.84 -2.50
C SER A 214 -3.93 12.25 -1.45
N SER A 215 -4.75 13.09 -0.81
CA SER A 215 -5.75 12.62 0.15
C SER A 215 -6.98 12.00 -0.52
N ARG A 216 -7.16 12.20 -1.83
CA ARG A 216 -8.32 11.78 -2.62
C ARG A 216 -7.99 10.73 -3.69
N SER A 217 -6.72 10.42 -3.89
CA SER A 217 -6.28 9.40 -4.84
C SER A 217 -5.80 8.14 -4.13
N HIS A 218 -6.06 6.98 -4.74
CA HIS A 218 -5.49 5.71 -4.33
C HIS A 218 -4.22 5.45 -5.14
N SER A 219 -3.18 4.93 -4.52
CA SER A 219 -2.04 4.43 -5.26
C SER A 219 -1.89 2.93 -5.07
N LEU A 220 -1.62 2.23 -6.15
CA LEU A 220 -1.47 0.79 -6.21
C LEU A 220 -0.14 0.43 -6.85
N CYS A 221 0.82 0.05 -6.04
CA CYS A 221 2.06 -0.57 -6.49
C CYS A 221 1.87 -2.09 -6.56
N THR A 222 2.14 -2.69 -7.71
CA THR A 222 2.09 -4.15 -7.89
C THR A 222 3.47 -4.65 -8.30
N ILE A 223 4.04 -5.55 -7.52
CA ILE A 223 5.25 -6.28 -7.87
C ILE A 223 4.81 -7.69 -8.25
N ARG A 224 5.02 -8.06 -9.52
CA ARG A 224 4.77 -9.40 -10.04
C ARG A 224 6.05 -10.20 -9.96
N VAL A 225 6.00 -11.33 -9.28
CA VAL A 225 7.09 -12.29 -9.17
C VAL A 225 6.77 -13.45 -10.12
N GLN A 226 7.68 -13.73 -11.03
CA GLN A 226 7.64 -14.91 -11.89
C GLN A 226 8.76 -15.84 -11.45
N ARG A 227 8.42 -17.09 -11.17
CA ARG A 227 9.35 -18.16 -10.81
C ARG A 227 9.29 -19.24 -11.86
N ASN A 228 10.41 -19.54 -12.49
CA ASN A 228 10.58 -20.64 -13.43
C ASN A 228 11.37 -21.76 -12.74
N SER A 229 10.81 -22.93 -12.64
CA SER A 229 11.50 -24.13 -12.15
C SER A 229 11.98 -24.97 -13.34
N PRO A 230 13.30 -25.06 -13.58
CA PRO A 230 13.83 -25.90 -14.65
C PRO A 230 13.53 -27.37 -14.46
N GLU A 231 13.49 -27.86 -13.19
CA GLU A 231 13.26 -29.26 -12.86
C GLU A 231 11.84 -29.72 -13.23
N THR A 232 10.83 -28.88 -12.97
CA THR A 232 9.43 -29.22 -13.22
C THR A 232 8.89 -28.65 -14.54
N ALA A 233 9.70 -27.85 -15.26
CA ALA A 233 9.31 -27.09 -16.45
C ALA A 233 8.03 -26.23 -16.19
N SER A 234 7.85 -25.78 -14.95
CA SER A 234 6.69 -25.00 -14.54
C SER A 234 7.05 -23.54 -14.30
N THR A 235 6.11 -22.65 -14.65
CA THR A 235 6.19 -21.23 -14.34
C THR A 235 5.07 -20.87 -13.37
N VAL A 236 5.43 -20.26 -12.24
CA VAL A 236 4.49 -19.78 -11.23
C VAL A 236 4.51 -18.26 -11.21
N PHE A 237 3.34 -17.65 -11.16
CA PHE A 237 3.19 -16.19 -11.03
C PHE A 237 2.52 -15.85 -9.72
N SER A 238 3.02 -14.79 -9.08
CA SER A 238 2.39 -14.20 -7.93
C SER A 238 2.45 -12.68 -7.98
N LYS A 239 1.58 -12.02 -7.24
CA LYS A 239 1.47 -10.56 -7.20
C LYS A 239 1.45 -10.09 -5.76
N LEU A 240 2.40 -9.23 -5.41
CA LEU A 240 2.39 -8.44 -4.18
C LEU A 240 1.79 -7.08 -4.52
N ARG A 241 0.61 -6.79 -3.99
CA ARG A 241 -0.09 -5.53 -4.17
C ARG A 241 0.01 -4.70 -2.90
N LEU A 242 0.54 -3.48 -3.02
CA LEU A 242 0.76 -2.54 -1.93
C LEU A 242 -0.08 -1.29 -2.23
N VAL A 243 -1.11 -1.04 -1.40
CA VAL A 243 -2.16 -0.06 -1.68
C VAL A 243 -2.17 1.02 -0.61
N ASP A 244 -1.86 2.26 -1.00
CA ASP A 244 -2.12 3.46 -0.21
C ASP A 244 -3.49 4.03 -0.60
N HIS A 245 -4.47 3.82 0.25
CA HIS A 245 -5.85 4.20 -0.02
C HIS A 245 -6.08 5.70 0.23
N ALA A 246 -6.94 6.32 -0.58
CA ALA A 246 -7.44 7.68 -0.32
C ALA A 246 -8.02 7.82 1.10
N GLY A 247 -8.08 9.03 1.62
CA GLY A 247 -8.66 9.28 2.94
C GLY A 247 -10.12 8.84 3.00
N SER A 248 -10.48 8.06 4.02
CA SER A 248 -11.89 7.76 4.31
C SER A 248 -12.54 9.02 4.89
N ALA A 249 -13.09 9.88 4.02
CA ALA A 249 -13.76 11.10 4.46
C ALA A 249 -15.16 10.80 5.01
N ARG A 250 -15.48 11.35 6.19
CA ARG A 250 -16.89 11.58 6.53
C ARG A 250 -17.32 12.90 5.88
N ALA A 251 -18.38 12.90 5.09
CA ALA A 251 -18.90 14.08 4.37
C ALA A 251 -19.13 15.33 5.27
N LYS A 252 -19.23 15.16 6.57
CA LYS A 252 -19.42 16.24 7.55
C LYS A 252 -18.14 16.94 8.02
N THR A 253 -16.96 16.39 7.76
CA THR A 253 -15.68 16.94 8.27
C THR A 253 -14.91 17.76 7.24
N THR A 254 -15.32 17.75 5.97
CA THR A 254 -14.58 18.41 4.88
C THR A 254 -14.94 19.88 4.68
N GLY A 255 -15.82 20.48 5.50
CA GLY A 255 -16.15 21.91 5.40
C GLY A 255 -16.80 22.34 4.08
N THR A 256 -17.15 21.40 3.21
CA THR A 256 -17.80 21.66 1.92
C THR A 256 -19.31 21.79 2.12
N ALA A 257 -19.73 22.82 2.88
CA ALA A 257 -21.08 23.34 2.78
C ALA A 257 -21.21 24.02 1.39
N GLY A 258 -21.65 23.27 0.37
CA GLY A 258 -21.95 23.82 -0.94
C GLY A 258 -21.51 23.01 -2.16
N GLN A 259 -20.79 21.90 -2.04
CA GLN A 259 -20.50 21.01 -3.16
C GLN A 259 -21.49 19.83 -3.22
N SER A 260 -21.88 19.52 -4.47
CA SER A 260 -22.91 18.53 -4.82
C SER A 260 -22.70 17.15 -4.16
N PRO A 261 -23.78 16.43 -3.76
CA PRO A 261 -23.71 15.06 -3.22
C PRO A 261 -23.03 14.03 -4.13
N THR A 262 -22.83 14.33 -5.39
CA THR A 262 -22.19 13.49 -6.40
C THR A 262 -20.72 13.19 -6.08
N ASP A 263 -19.94 14.14 -5.56
CA ASP A 263 -18.51 13.92 -5.28
C ASP A 263 -18.27 12.95 -4.10
N THR A 264 -19.25 12.85 -3.19
CA THR A 264 -19.17 11.96 -2.03
C THR A 264 -19.65 10.54 -2.34
N ALA A 265 -20.56 10.40 -3.31
CA ALA A 265 -21.08 9.10 -3.73
C ALA A 265 -20.04 8.32 -4.56
N THR A 266 -19.25 9.01 -5.40
CA THR A 266 -18.17 8.42 -6.20
C THR A 266 -17.06 7.81 -5.34
N HIS A 267 -16.74 8.42 -4.19
CA HIS A 267 -15.79 7.82 -3.22
C HIS A 267 -16.30 6.54 -2.54
N HIS A 268 -17.60 6.31 -2.52
CA HIS A 268 -18.20 5.11 -1.92
C HIS A 268 -18.40 3.97 -2.93
N GLN A 269 -18.56 4.26 -4.23
CA GLN A 269 -18.78 3.23 -5.25
C GLN A 269 -17.50 2.48 -5.66
N ALA A 270 -16.33 3.02 -5.43
CA ALA A 270 -15.05 2.29 -5.59
C ALA A 270 -14.82 1.17 -4.53
N ARG A 271 -15.86 0.80 -3.77
CA ARG A 271 -15.78 -0.17 -2.66
C ARG A 271 -16.33 -1.57 -2.96
N HIS A 272 -16.71 -1.84 -4.21
CA HIS A 272 -17.19 -3.18 -4.60
C HIS A 272 -16.32 -3.80 -5.67
#